data_a48f9b1da40bcb7ad36cc9ffaddac681
#
_entry.id   a48f9b1da40bcb7ad36cc9ffaddac681
#
_cell.length_a   1.000
_cell.length_b   1.000
_cell.length_c   1.000
_cell.angle_alpha   90.00
_cell.angle_beta   90.00
_cell.angle_gamma   90.00
#
_symmetry.space_group_name_H-M   'P 1'
#
loop_
_entity.id
_entity.type
_entity.pdbx_description
1 polymer ?
#
loop_
_entity_poly.entity_id
_entity_poly.type
_entity_poly.pdbx_seq_one_letter_code
_entity_poly.pdbx_strand_id
1 'polypeptide(L)'
;MKVLKWLDDNLEEKVLSLILWAMVIVMGFQVVARYIFNSSLTWSEELLRYLFIWLAFIGMSYCVKNGSHMRIDIIEQLVPKTKKVFAVIGDEFFFIFASYMIRPGFSVIKSLKDSGQTSPASGIPMYIIYSILLVGFILVIFRIVEKYIKIYLDKKKGAA
;
A
#
# COMPACT_ATOMS: atom_id res chain seq x y z
N MET A 1 -16.14 9.39 -18.50
CA MET A 1 -14.94 10.09 -18.02
C MET A 1 -15.01 10.55 -16.56
N LYS A 2 -16.15 11.07 -16.03
CA LYS A 2 -16.25 11.51 -14.61
C LYS A 2 -16.12 10.35 -13.61
N VAL A 3 -16.70 9.18 -13.89
CA VAL A 3 -16.65 8.00 -13.01
C VAL A 3 -15.24 7.40 -12.90
N LEU A 4 -14.53 7.30 -14.02
CA LEU A 4 -13.14 6.82 -14.04
C LEU A 4 -12.21 7.73 -13.24
N LYS A 5 -12.39 9.06 -13.36
CA LYS A 5 -11.61 10.02 -12.59
C LYS A 5 -11.94 9.97 -11.09
N TRP A 6 -13.22 9.80 -10.76
CA TRP A 6 -13.65 9.63 -9.36
C TRP A 6 -13.12 8.32 -8.75
N LEU A 7 -13.12 7.21 -9.51
CA LEU A 7 -12.51 5.95 -9.09
C LEU A 7 -11.01 6.09 -8.87
N ASP A 8 -10.30 6.73 -9.81
CA ASP A 8 -8.88 6.98 -9.68
C ASP A 8 -8.54 7.83 -8.44
N ASP A 9 -9.38 8.82 -8.14
CA ASP A 9 -9.18 9.72 -7.01
C ASP A 9 -9.52 9.09 -5.65
N ASN A 10 -10.47 8.15 -5.57
CA ASN A 10 -10.99 7.65 -4.28
C ASN A 10 -10.80 6.15 -4.05
N LEU A 11 -10.35 5.38 -5.05
CA LEU A 11 -10.30 3.92 -4.95
C LEU A 11 -9.39 3.45 -3.81
N GLU A 12 -8.19 3.99 -3.71
CA GLU A 12 -7.22 3.61 -2.67
C GLU A 12 -7.75 3.94 -1.27
N GLU A 13 -8.32 5.13 -1.08
CA GLU A 13 -8.92 5.54 0.19
C GLU A 13 -10.08 4.63 0.61
N LYS A 14 -10.97 4.28 -0.33
CA LYS A 14 -12.09 3.38 -0.08
C LYS A 14 -11.63 1.97 0.28
N VAL A 15 -10.62 1.44 -0.45
CA VAL A 15 -10.07 0.12 -0.16
C VAL A 15 -9.37 0.11 1.20
N LEU A 16 -8.57 1.12 1.53
CA LEU A 16 -7.94 1.25 2.84
C LEU A 16 -8.97 1.32 3.98
N SER A 17 -10.02 2.14 3.80
CA SER A 17 -11.10 2.25 4.77
C SER A 17 -11.82 0.91 4.96
N LEU A 18 -12.09 0.18 3.88
CA LEU A 18 -12.74 -1.13 3.94
C LEU A 18 -11.88 -2.16 4.66
N ILE A 19 -10.57 -2.18 4.41
CA ILE A 19 -9.62 -3.06 5.11
C ILE A 19 -9.60 -2.72 6.60
N LEU A 20 -9.53 -1.42 6.96
CA LEU A 20 -9.57 -0.98 8.35
C LEU A 20 -10.86 -1.43 9.06
N TRP A 21 -12.03 -1.23 8.43
CA TRP A 21 -13.28 -1.69 9.00
C TRP A 21 -13.31 -3.20 9.18
N ALA A 22 -12.83 -3.96 8.20
CA ALA A 22 -12.72 -5.42 8.32
C ALA A 22 -11.82 -5.83 9.50
N MET A 23 -10.67 -5.15 9.68
CA MET A 23 -9.78 -5.41 10.81
C MET A 23 -10.46 -5.14 12.15
N VAL A 24 -11.17 -4.00 12.29
CA VAL A 24 -11.89 -3.66 13.52
C VAL A 24 -12.98 -4.69 13.85
N ILE A 25 -13.74 -5.13 12.84
CA ILE A 25 -14.79 -6.14 13.01
C ILE A 25 -14.18 -7.49 13.44
N VAL A 26 -13.13 -7.95 12.76
CA VAL A 26 -12.46 -9.22 13.09
C VAL A 26 -11.82 -9.18 14.47
N MET A 27 -11.16 -8.06 14.83
CA MET A 27 -10.58 -7.89 16.15
C MET A 27 -11.65 -7.85 17.25
N GLY A 28 -12.76 -7.13 17.03
CA GLY A 28 -13.90 -7.11 17.94
C GLY A 28 -14.50 -8.51 18.17
N PHE A 29 -14.68 -9.25 17.07
CA PHE A 29 -15.17 -10.63 17.14
C PHE A 29 -14.19 -11.56 17.91
N GLN A 30 -12.89 -11.40 17.69
CA GLN A 30 -11.88 -12.16 18.42
C GLN A 30 -11.91 -11.87 19.94
N VAL A 31 -12.07 -10.60 20.33
CA VAL A 31 -12.18 -10.22 21.74
C VAL A 31 -13.41 -10.86 22.38
N VAL A 32 -14.57 -10.79 21.71
CA VAL A 32 -15.81 -11.43 22.19
C VAL A 32 -15.63 -12.95 22.31
N ALA A 33 -15.06 -13.60 21.29
CA ALA A 33 -14.82 -15.04 21.31
C ALA A 33 -13.89 -15.46 22.46
N ARG A 34 -12.85 -14.69 22.71
CA ARG A 34 -11.86 -14.98 23.76
C ARG A 34 -12.40 -14.78 25.17
N TYR A 35 -13.12 -13.67 25.41
CA TYR A 35 -13.55 -13.29 26.77
C TYR A 35 -14.92 -13.83 27.15
N ILE A 36 -15.84 -14.02 26.19
CA ILE A 36 -17.19 -14.51 26.46
C ILE A 36 -17.27 -16.02 26.25
N PHE A 37 -16.68 -16.52 25.16
CA PHE A 37 -16.76 -17.93 24.80
C PHE A 37 -15.54 -18.75 25.23
N ASN A 38 -14.52 -18.15 25.87
CA ASN A 38 -13.24 -18.78 26.23
C ASN A 38 -12.60 -19.57 25.07
N SER A 39 -12.85 -19.13 23.83
CA SER A 39 -12.37 -19.78 22.62
C SER A 39 -11.46 -18.82 21.84
N SER A 40 -10.18 -19.19 21.70
CA SER A 40 -9.25 -18.42 20.88
C SER A 40 -9.37 -18.82 19.41
N LEU A 41 -9.64 -17.85 18.55
CA LEU A 41 -9.75 -18.05 17.11
C LEU A 41 -8.38 -17.79 16.44
N THR A 42 -7.60 -18.84 16.24
CA THR A 42 -6.25 -18.73 15.64
C THR A 42 -6.26 -18.16 14.22
N TRP A 43 -7.30 -18.46 13.44
CA TRP A 43 -7.45 -17.92 12.09
C TRP A 43 -7.66 -16.41 12.06
N SER A 44 -8.26 -15.81 13.09
CA SER A 44 -8.53 -14.37 13.12
C SER A 44 -7.26 -13.56 13.33
N GLU A 45 -6.32 -14.04 14.15
CA GLU A 45 -5.01 -13.40 14.32
C GLU A 45 -4.19 -13.42 13.02
N GLU A 46 -4.28 -14.51 12.30
CA GLU A 46 -3.60 -14.68 11.03
C GLU A 46 -4.21 -13.77 9.95
N LEU A 47 -5.54 -13.72 9.87
CA LEU A 47 -6.27 -12.84 8.95
C LEU A 47 -5.96 -11.35 9.21
N LEU A 48 -5.92 -10.93 10.49
CA LEU A 48 -5.56 -9.55 10.85
C LEU A 48 -4.14 -9.20 10.37
N ARG A 49 -3.19 -10.12 10.50
CA ARG A 49 -1.81 -9.93 10.00
C ARG A 49 -1.78 -9.74 8.49
N TYR A 50 -2.56 -10.51 7.74
CA TYR A 50 -2.63 -10.40 6.29
C TYR A 50 -3.30 -9.10 5.85
N LEU A 51 -4.41 -8.72 6.48
CA LEU A 51 -5.06 -7.44 6.23
C LEU A 51 -4.14 -6.26 6.54
N PHE A 52 -3.33 -6.34 7.60
CA PHE A 52 -2.36 -5.32 7.95
C PHE A 52 -1.26 -5.17 6.87
N ILE A 53 -0.75 -6.29 6.35
CA ILE A 53 0.20 -6.28 5.25
C ILE A 53 -0.42 -5.61 4.01
N TRP A 54 -1.65 -5.96 3.66
CA TRP A 54 -2.38 -5.36 2.55
C TRP A 54 -2.60 -3.87 2.75
N LEU A 55 -3.01 -3.46 3.95
CA LEU A 55 -3.16 -2.05 4.32
C LEU A 55 -1.85 -1.28 4.12
N ALA A 56 -0.72 -1.84 4.56
CA ALA A 56 0.59 -1.19 4.45
C ALA A 56 1.00 -0.98 2.98
N PHE A 57 0.88 -2.01 2.13
CA PHE A 57 1.28 -1.92 0.73
C PHE A 57 0.39 -1.01 -0.11
N ILE A 58 -0.94 -1.04 0.09
CA ILE A 58 -1.86 -0.12 -0.57
C ILE A 58 -1.68 1.31 -0.02
N GLY A 59 -1.45 1.43 1.30
CA GLY A 59 -1.20 2.70 1.95
C GLY A 59 0.04 3.42 1.44
N MET A 60 1.10 2.68 1.05
CA MET A 60 2.28 3.28 0.41
C MET A 60 1.91 4.02 -0.88
N SER A 61 1.08 3.44 -1.73
CA SER A 61 0.61 4.07 -2.96
C SER A 61 -0.24 5.33 -2.67
N TYR A 62 -1.14 5.24 -1.70
CA TYR A 62 -1.95 6.37 -1.25
C TYR A 62 -1.11 7.54 -0.71
N CYS A 63 -0.04 7.25 0.05
CA CYS A 63 0.90 8.26 0.53
C CYS A 63 1.64 8.96 -0.61
N VAL A 64 2.05 8.23 -1.65
CA VAL A 64 2.67 8.82 -2.86
C VAL A 64 1.72 9.79 -3.53
N LYS A 65 0.46 9.38 -3.73
CA LYS A 65 -0.57 10.17 -4.37
C LYS A 65 -0.84 11.50 -3.66
N ASN A 66 -0.98 11.45 -2.34
CA ASN A 66 -1.28 12.63 -1.52
C ASN A 66 -0.05 13.48 -1.18
N GLY A 67 1.15 13.08 -1.63
CA GLY A 67 2.39 13.76 -1.29
C GLY A 67 2.74 13.68 0.19
N SER A 68 2.07 12.79 0.93
CA SER A 68 2.25 12.56 2.37
C SER A 68 3.30 11.47 2.63
N HIS A 69 4.24 11.25 1.69
CA HIS A 69 5.39 10.42 1.97
C HIS A 69 6.05 10.93 3.24
N MET A 70 6.48 10.00 4.08
CA MET A 70 7.21 10.24 5.33
C MET A 70 8.44 11.14 5.03
N ARG A 71 8.14 12.39 4.78
CA ARG A 71 9.15 13.43 4.65
C ARG A 71 9.63 13.65 6.06
N ILE A 72 10.92 13.75 6.20
CA ILE A 72 11.52 14.15 7.46
C ILE A 72 11.10 15.62 7.62
N ASP A 73 9.91 15.86 8.17
CA ASP A 73 9.33 17.21 8.38
C ASP A 73 10.30 18.14 9.10
N ILE A 74 11.21 17.57 9.89
CA ILE A 74 12.28 18.28 10.60
C ILE A 74 13.22 19.00 9.63
N ILE A 75 13.61 18.37 8.52
CA ILE A 75 14.48 19.01 7.51
C ILE A 75 13.71 20.06 6.71
N GLU A 76 12.42 19.81 6.44
CA GLU A 76 11.56 20.79 5.77
C GLU A 76 11.34 22.06 6.59
N GLN A 77 11.28 21.95 7.92
CA GLN A 77 11.17 23.09 8.84
C GLN A 77 12.48 23.88 8.94
N LEU A 78 13.63 23.22 8.87
CA LEU A 78 14.94 23.87 8.97
C LEU A 78 15.35 24.61 7.70
N VAL A 79 15.00 24.09 6.51
CA VAL A 79 15.42 24.67 5.22
C VAL A 79 14.30 24.64 4.18
N PRO A 80 13.33 25.58 4.23
CA PRO A 80 12.16 25.59 3.36
C PRO A 80 12.46 25.62 1.84
N LYS A 81 13.61 26.19 1.46
CA LYS A 81 14.03 26.27 0.05
C LYS A 81 14.38 24.93 -0.59
N THR A 82 14.76 23.94 0.20
CA THR A 82 15.20 22.60 -0.28
C THR A 82 14.05 21.59 -0.33
N LYS A 83 12.88 21.95 0.16
CA LYS A 83 11.68 21.08 0.19
C LYS A 83 11.39 20.38 -1.14
N LYS A 84 11.41 21.12 -2.26
CA LYS A 84 11.12 20.56 -3.59
C LYS A 84 12.21 19.55 -4.03
N VAL A 85 13.47 19.85 -3.73
CA VAL A 85 14.60 18.99 -4.11
C VAL A 85 14.56 17.67 -3.34
N PHE A 86 14.39 17.72 -2.02
CA PHE A 86 14.26 16.51 -1.20
C PHE A 86 13.04 15.68 -1.57
N ALA A 87 11.92 16.33 -1.94
CA ALA A 87 10.73 15.62 -2.42
C ALA A 87 11.03 14.82 -3.71
N VAL A 88 11.74 15.43 -4.66
CA VAL A 88 12.10 14.76 -5.92
C VAL A 88 13.08 13.62 -5.66
N ILE A 89 14.11 13.84 -4.85
CA ILE A 89 15.09 12.79 -4.50
C ILE A 89 14.39 11.60 -3.80
N GLY A 90 13.46 11.87 -2.89
CA GLY A 90 12.69 10.82 -2.21
C GLY A 90 11.81 10.01 -3.16
N ASP A 91 11.09 10.68 -4.08
CA ASP A 91 10.27 10.03 -5.10
C ASP A 91 11.14 9.17 -6.04
N GLU A 92 12.31 9.67 -6.47
CA GLU A 92 13.25 8.97 -7.33
C GLU A 92 13.82 7.70 -6.66
N PHE A 93 14.26 7.84 -5.40
CA PHE A 93 14.75 6.71 -4.61
C PHE A 93 13.68 5.63 -4.43
N PHE A 94 12.45 6.05 -4.17
CA PHE A 94 11.33 5.13 -4.00
C PHE A 94 10.91 4.46 -5.31
N PHE A 95 10.99 5.18 -6.42
CA PHE A 95 10.76 4.63 -7.76
C PHE A 95 11.78 3.55 -8.12
N ILE A 96 13.07 3.82 -7.88
CA ILE A 96 14.15 2.86 -8.13
C ILE A 96 13.97 1.63 -7.23
N PHE A 97 13.70 1.83 -5.95
CA PHE A 97 13.48 0.75 -5.00
C PHE A 97 12.27 -0.12 -5.39
N ALA A 98 11.12 0.50 -5.69
CA ALA A 98 9.93 -0.22 -6.12
C ALA A 98 10.16 -1.02 -7.40
N SER A 99 10.86 -0.42 -8.38
CA SER A 99 11.20 -1.09 -9.63
C SER A 99 12.14 -2.29 -9.42
N TYR A 100 13.13 -2.15 -8.53
CA TYR A 100 14.03 -3.24 -8.17
C TYR A 100 13.28 -4.40 -7.49
N MET A 101 12.32 -4.10 -6.61
CA MET A 101 11.57 -5.09 -5.83
C MET A 101 10.56 -5.91 -6.64
N ILE A 102 10.22 -5.52 -7.86
CA ILE A 102 9.32 -6.31 -8.72
C ILE A 102 9.92 -7.69 -9.03
N ARG A 103 11.20 -7.77 -9.40
CA ARG A 103 11.84 -9.04 -9.75
C ARG A 103 11.86 -10.05 -8.60
N PRO A 104 12.42 -9.73 -7.41
CA PRO A 104 12.39 -10.65 -6.28
C PRO A 104 10.96 -10.95 -5.81
N GLY A 105 10.05 -9.98 -5.85
CA GLY A 105 8.63 -10.19 -5.53
C GLY A 105 7.98 -11.25 -6.41
N PHE A 106 8.22 -11.20 -7.73
CA PHE A 106 7.72 -12.23 -8.65
C PHE A 106 8.33 -13.61 -8.38
N SER A 107 9.63 -13.68 -8.07
CA SER A 107 10.31 -14.92 -7.73
C SER A 107 9.74 -15.56 -6.47
N VAL A 108 9.46 -14.77 -5.42
CA VAL A 108 8.84 -15.24 -4.18
C VAL A 108 7.45 -15.81 -4.43
N ILE A 109 6.59 -15.09 -5.19
CA ILE A 109 5.24 -15.55 -5.50
C ILE A 109 5.27 -16.87 -6.28
N LYS A 110 6.18 -16.97 -7.26
CA LYS A 110 6.36 -18.20 -8.03
C LYS A 110 6.78 -19.36 -7.14
N SER A 111 7.78 -19.17 -6.28
CA SER A 111 8.25 -20.18 -5.33
C SER A 111 7.15 -20.65 -4.37
N LEU A 112 6.34 -19.70 -3.84
CA LEU A 112 5.21 -20.04 -2.96
C LEU A 112 4.10 -20.80 -3.69
N LYS A 113 3.88 -20.50 -4.97
CA LYS A 113 2.92 -21.22 -5.79
C LYS A 113 3.41 -22.65 -6.10
N ASP A 114 4.68 -22.79 -6.48
CA ASP A 114 5.28 -24.08 -6.83
C ASP A 114 5.41 -24.99 -5.60
N SER A 115 5.64 -24.44 -4.40
CA SER A 115 5.69 -25.17 -3.14
C SER A 115 4.32 -25.56 -2.57
N GLY A 116 3.22 -24.97 -3.10
CA GLY A 116 1.86 -25.24 -2.60
C GLY A 116 1.62 -24.80 -1.15
N GLN A 117 2.43 -23.89 -0.60
CA GLN A 117 2.31 -23.45 0.78
C GLN A 117 0.98 -22.77 1.05
N THR A 118 0.32 -23.22 2.12
CA THR A 118 -0.91 -22.64 2.66
C THR A 118 -0.68 -22.08 4.06
N SER A 119 -1.51 -21.17 4.46
CA SER A 119 -1.55 -20.60 5.79
C SER A 119 -1.96 -21.66 6.82
N PRO A 120 -1.27 -21.75 7.98
CA PRO A 120 -1.50 -22.82 8.95
C PRO A 120 -2.89 -22.81 9.59
N ALA A 121 -3.48 -21.64 9.84
CA ALA A 121 -4.76 -21.54 10.53
C ALA A 121 -5.94 -21.32 9.58
N SER A 122 -5.77 -20.54 8.51
CA SER A 122 -6.86 -20.21 7.57
C SER A 122 -6.85 -21.05 6.28
N GLY A 123 -5.77 -21.80 6.00
CA GLY A 123 -5.64 -22.60 4.78
C GLY A 123 -5.53 -21.80 3.48
N ILE A 124 -5.43 -20.47 3.56
CA ILE A 124 -5.33 -19.60 2.39
C ILE A 124 -3.98 -19.81 1.71
N PRO A 125 -3.93 -19.96 0.38
CA PRO A 125 -2.65 -20.10 -0.33
C PRO A 125 -1.77 -18.87 -0.13
N MET A 126 -0.52 -19.07 0.32
CA MET A 126 0.40 -17.99 0.67
C MET A 126 0.72 -17.07 -0.53
N TYR A 127 0.75 -17.59 -1.75
CA TYR A 127 1.02 -16.78 -2.94
C TYR A 127 -0.02 -15.66 -3.15
N ILE A 128 -1.28 -15.84 -2.70
CA ILE A 128 -2.33 -14.81 -2.76
C ILE A 128 -2.00 -13.68 -1.79
N ILE A 129 -1.57 -14.03 -0.58
CA ILE A 129 -1.23 -13.07 0.47
C ILE A 129 -0.03 -12.22 0.04
N TYR A 130 1.01 -12.85 -0.50
CA TYR A 130 2.22 -12.18 -0.95
C TYR A 130 2.06 -11.43 -2.29
N SER A 131 0.99 -11.70 -3.06
CA SER A 131 0.71 -10.97 -4.31
C SER A 131 0.54 -9.46 -4.10
N ILE A 132 0.08 -9.04 -2.92
CA ILE A 132 -0.09 -7.63 -2.59
C ILE A 132 1.22 -6.84 -2.65
N LEU A 133 2.36 -7.50 -2.41
CA LEU A 133 3.69 -6.90 -2.51
C LEU A 133 3.95 -6.40 -3.95
N LEU A 134 3.66 -7.22 -4.95
CA LEU A 134 3.79 -6.81 -6.35
C LEU A 134 2.76 -5.73 -6.71
N VAL A 135 1.50 -5.92 -6.32
CA VAL A 135 0.43 -4.96 -6.58
C VAL A 135 0.78 -3.61 -5.96
N GLY A 136 1.27 -3.59 -4.71
CA GLY A 136 1.67 -2.37 -4.02
C GLY A 136 2.80 -1.63 -4.74
N PHE A 137 3.87 -2.32 -5.13
CA PHE A 137 4.98 -1.69 -5.85
C PHE A 137 4.57 -1.19 -7.25
N ILE A 138 3.75 -1.93 -7.97
CA ILE A 138 3.22 -1.50 -9.27
C ILE A 138 2.35 -0.23 -9.11
N LEU A 139 1.48 -0.19 -8.09
CA LEU A 139 0.67 0.99 -7.80
C LEU A 139 1.54 2.19 -7.44
N VAL A 140 2.58 2.01 -6.63
CA VAL A 140 3.54 3.07 -6.28
C VAL A 140 4.20 3.65 -7.52
N ILE A 141 4.73 2.80 -8.41
CA ILE A 141 5.35 3.23 -9.66
C ILE A 141 4.33 4.02 -10.50
N PHE A 142 3.11 3.49 -10.64
CA PHE A 142 2.05 4.15 -11.38
C PHE A 142 1.74 5.55 -10.82
N ARG A 143 1.63 5.68 -9.50
CA ARG A 143 1.33 6.97 -8.83
C ARG A 143 2.48 7.98 -8.94
N ILE A 144 3.73 7.53 -8.87
CA ILE A 144 4.89 8.42 -9.09
C ILE A 144 4.85 8.96 -10.53
N VAL A 145 4.68 8.10 -11.51
CA VAL A 145 4.61 8.51 -12.93
C VAL A 145 3.43 9.46 -13.16
N GLU A 146 2.25 9.15 -12.66
CA GLU A 146 1.06 10.02 -12.76
C GLU A 146 1.30 11.41 -12.15
N LYS A 147 1.93 11.48 -10.98
CA LYS A 147 2.29 12.72 -10.29
C LYS A 147 3.17 13.61 -11.18
N TYR A 148 4.23 13.05 -11.78
CA TYR A 148 5.13 13.81 -12.63
C TYR A 148 4.49 14.23 -13.95
N ILE A 149 3.64 13.40 -14.54
CA ILE A 149 2.85 13.76 -15.73
C ILE A 149 1.92 14.94 -15.42
N LYS A 150 1.21 14.93 -14.28
CA LYS A 150 0.34 16.04 -13.87
C LYS A 150 1.15 17.33 -13.70
N ILE A 151 2.28 17.29 -13.01
CA ILE A 151 3.17 18.45 -12.84
C ILE A 151 3.64 19.02 -14.19
N TYR A 152 4.01 18.15 -15.13
CA TYR A 152 4.44 18.58 -16.47
C TYR A 152 3.32 19.24 -17.26
N LEU A 153 2.11 18.68 -17.23
CA LEU A 153 0.95 19.22 -17.93
C LEU A 153 0.49 20.58 -17.36
N ASP A 154 0.53 20.73 -16.04
CA ASP A 154 0.15 21.99 -15.39
C ASP A 154 1.18 23.09 -15.70
N LYS A 155 2.46 22.76 -15.75
CA LYS A 155 3.52 23.70 -16.15
C LYS A 155 3.36 24.17 -17.60
N LYS A 156 2.90 23.29 -18.50
CA LYS A 156 2.62 23.63 -19.89
C LYS A 156 1.38 24.51 -20.06
N LYS A 157 0.35 24.33 -19.22
CA LYS A 157 -0.87 25.15 -19.22
C LYS A 157 -0.66 26.53 -18.61
N GLY A 158 0.25 26.69 -17.65
CA GLY A 158 0.60 27.98 -17.05
C GLY A 158 1.60 28.81 -17.87
N ALA A 159 2.16 28.23 -18.94
CA ALA A 159 3.09 28.90 -19.86
C ALA A 159 2.43 29.29 -21.21
N ALA A 160 1.13 29.01 -21.38
CA ALA A 160 0.31 29.38 -22.53
C ALA A 160 -0.74 30.41 -22.12
#